data_3075a765162699408c6b478b620a71a5
#
_entry.id   3075a765162699408c6b478b620a71a5
#
_cell.length_a   1.000
_cell.length_b   1.000
_cell.length_c   1.000
_cell.angle_alpha   90.00
_cell.angle_beta   90.00
_cell.angle_gamma   90.00
#
_symmetry.space_group_name_H-M   'P 1'
#
loop_
_entity.id
_entity.type
_entity.pdbx_description
1 polymer ?
#
loop_
_entity_poly.entity_id
_entity_poly.type
_entity_poly.pdbx_seq_one_letter_code
_entity_poly.pdbx_strand_id
1 'polypeptide(L)'
;MKKRNLWKTLILFAFLGIISLFFLIPLIWVVASALRPASPLYEYANPLTWKSFIPTEPTLENFVHIFVNLNFGRAIMNSLFVSVSTIVLTVLVASMAGFALAKFEFRGKAAVFTIVLITFMVPFESIVIPLYILIKQLRIDNTYWALILPGVANGLAIFLFRQLHVPVELAVLASCSNPFKQIRSCTGSHRRT
;
A
#
# COMPACT_ATOMS: atom_id res chain seq x y z
N MET A 1 -36.19 -14.28 6.27
CA MET A 1 -35.31 -13.29 6.93
C MET A 1 -34.87 -13.86 8.28
N LYS A 2 -33.56 -14.21 8.42
CA LYS A 2 -33.02 -14.85 9.63
C LYS A 2 -32.98 -13.80 10.76
N LYS A 3 -33.75 -13.96 11.84
CA LYS A 3 -33.68 -13.09 13.03
C LYS A 3 -32.22 -13.08 13.53
N ARG A 4 -31.47 -12.01 13.24
CA ARG A 4 -30.14 -11.80 13.83
C ARG A 4 -30.34 -11.67 15.34
N ASN A 5 -29.78 -12.61 16.10
CA ASN A 5 -29.83 -12.57 17.54
C ASN A 5 -29.15 -11.28 18.01
N LEU A 6 -29.94 -10.28 18.39
CA LEU A 6 -29.50 -8.96 18.84
C LEU A 6 -28.38 -9.08 19.91
N TRP A 7 -28.49 -10.04 20.82
CA TRP A 7 -27.47 -10.32 21.82
C TRP A 7 -26.10 -10.67 21.24
N LYS A 8 -26.06 -11.54 20.24
CA LYS A 8 -24.79 -11.92 19.59
C LYS A 8 -24.17 -10.71 18.87
N THR A 9 -25.00 -9.87 18.29
CA THR A 9 -24.55 -8.64 17.63
C THR A 9 -24.02 -7.64 18.65
N LEU A 10 -24.68 -7.45 19.79
CA LEU A 10 -24.23 -6.57 20.86
C LEU A 10 -22.90 -7.03 21.47
N ILE A 11 -22.77 -8.33 21.75
CA ILE A 11 -21.51 -8.91 22.27
C ILE A 11 -20.37 -8.70 21.27
N LEU A 12 -20.63 -8.92 19.98
CA LEU A 12 -19.62 -8.70 18.94
C LEU A 12 -19.17 -7.23 18.87
N PHE A 13 -20.12 -6.28 18.89
CA PHE A 13 -19.79 -4.85 18.90
C PHE A 13 -19.06 -4.42 20.17
N ALA A 14 -19.45 -4.95 21.34
CA ALA A 14 -18.75 -4.68 22.58
C ALA A 14 -17.31 -5.20 22.54
N PHE A 15 -17.10 -6.43 22.05
CA PHE A 15 -15.78 -7.02 21.88
C PHE A 15 -14.91 -6.24 20.90
N LEU A 16 -15.46 -5.88 19.73
CA LEU A 16 -14.77 -5.04 18.75
C LEU A 16 -14.45 -3.66 19.31
N GLY A 17 -15.36 -3.07 20.09
CA GLY A 17 -15.14 -1.78 20.76
C GLY A 17 -13.99 -1.83 21.75
N ILE A 18 -13.90 -2.88 22.56
CA ILE A 18 -12.80 -3.08 23.53
C ILE A 18 -11.46 -3.22 22.80
N ILE A 19 -11.42 -4.05 21.75
CA ILE A 19 -10.21 -4.20 20.93
C ILE A 19 -9.81 -2.88 20.29
N SER A 20 -10.77 -2.15 19.71
CA SER A 20 -10.50 -0.86 19.10
C SER A 20 -9.94 0.14 20.11
N LEU A 21 -10.51 0.19 21.33
CA LEU A 21 -10.04 1.04 22.39
C LEU A 21 -8.60 0.71 22.80
N PHE A 22 -8.28 -0.58 22.88
CA PHE A 22 -6.91 -1.04 23.18
C PHE A 22 -5.89 -0.54 22.14
N PHE A 23 -6.24 -0.60 20.85
CA PHE A 23 -5.38 -0.09 19.77
C PHE A 23 -5.31 1.45 19.71
N LEU A 24 -6.27 2.16 20.32
CA LEU A 24 -6.24 3.63 20.41
C LEU A 24 -5.30 4.14 21.53
N ILE A 25 -5.00 3.33 22.55
CA ILE A 25 -4.14 3.74 23.66
C ILE A 25 -2.78 4.30 23.19
N PRO A 26 -2.01 3.61 22.32
CA PRO A 26 -0.74 4.15 21.83
C PRO A 26 -0.89 5.46 21.07
N LEU A 27 -1.96 5.61 20.29
CA LEU A 27 -2.24 6.84 19.55
C LEU A 27 -2.54 8.01 20.48
N ILE A 28 -3.38 7.80 21.49
CA ILE A 28 -3.70 8.82 22.51
C ILE A 28 -2.41 9.24 23.21
N TRP A 29 -1.56 8.28 23.58
CA TRP A 29 -0.29 8.56 24.24
C TRP A 29 0.66 9.38 23.35
N VAL A 30 0.78 9.06 22.06
CA VAL A 30 1.60 9.81 21.10
C VAL A 30 1.10 11.24 20.95
N VAL A 31 -0.22 11.43 20.81
CA VAL A 31 -0.81 12.78 20.68
C VAL A 31 -0.60 13.58 21.95
N ALA A 32 -0.84 12.99 23.13
CA ALA A 32 -0.60 13.63 24.41
C ALA A 32 0.87 14.01 24.61
N SER A 33 1.80 13.16 24.19
CA SER A 33 3.24 13.40 24.25
C SER A 33 3.70 14.49 23.29
N ALA A 34 3.12 14.56 22.09
CA ALA A 34 3.45 15.59 21.11
C ALA A 34 3.09 17.02 21.57
N LEU A 35 2.05 17.14 22.41
CA LEU A 35 1.58 18.40 22.96
C LEU A 35 2.24 18.79 24.28
N ARG A 36 3.26 18.07 24.74
CA ARG A 36 3.98 18.35 25.99
C ARG A 36 5.32 19.04 25.72
N PRO A 37 5.81 19.87 26.67
CA PRO A 37 7.20 20.31 26.67
C PRO A 37 8.16 19.12 26.73
N ALA A 38 9.32 19.23 26.09
CA ALA A 38 10.28 18.12 25.99
C ALA A 38 10.87 17.69 27.35
N SER A 39 11.00 18.61 28.31
CA SER A 39 11.64 18.37 29.61
C SER A 39 10.90 17.39 30.52
N PRO A 40 9.57 17.45 30.70
CA PRO A 40 8.86 16.53 31.58
C PRO A 40 8.40 15.22 30.92
N LEU A 41 8.74 14.97 29.66
CA LEU A 41 8.27 13.78 28.93
C LEU A 41 8.70 12.48 29.62
N TYR A 42 9.93 12.42 30.12
CA TYR A 42 10.51 11.25 30.78
C TYR A 42 10.08 11.14 32.26
N GLU A 43 9.78 12.25 32.91
CA GLU A 43 9.36 12.29 34.30
C GLU A 43 7.98 11.67 34.52
N TYR A 44 7.06 11.82 33.53
CA TYR A 44 5.72 11.23 33.59
C TYR A 44 5.64 9.80 33.04
N ALA A 45 6.71 9.30 32.44
CA ALA A 45 6.75 7.93 31.90
C ALA A 45 7.13 6.90 32.97
N ASN A 46 7.75 7.33 34.06
CA ASN A 46 8.20 6.43 35.13
C ASN A 46 8.01 7.06 36.53
N PRO A 47 6.97 6.69 37.33
CA PRO A 47 5.93 5.69 37.05
C PRO A 47 4.83 6.20 36.11
N LEU A 48 4.21 5.27 35.35
CA LEU A 48 3.05 5.56 34.50
C LEU A 48 1.89 6.10 35.36
N THR A 49 1.57 7.38 35.20
CA THR A 49 0.49 8.07 35.91
C THR A 49 -0.58 8.52 34.90
N TRP A 50 -1.80 8.78 35.36
CA TRP A 50 -2.86 9.37 34.51
C TRP A 50 -2.42 10.64 33.78
N LYS A 51 -1.51 11.39 34.39
CA LYS A 51 -0.86 12.55 33.77
C LYS A 51 -0.09 12.19 32.50
N SER A 52 0.25 10.92 32.26
CA SER A 52 0.91 10.46 31.03
C SER A 52 -0.01 10.51 29.80
N PHE A 53 -1.33 10.50 30.00
CA PHE A 53 -2.33 10.52 28.92
C PHE A 53 -2.97 11.90 28.72
N ILE A 54 -2.92 12.78 29.72
CA ILE A 54 -3.53 14.12 29.66
C ILE A 54 -2.41 15.15 29.79
N PRO A 55 -2.14 15.98 28.78
CA PRO A 55 -1.15 17.05 28.88
C PRO A 55 -1.60 18.08 29.89
N THR A 56 -0.82 18.30 30.95
CA THR A 56 -1.08 19.31 31.97
C THR A 56 -0.84 20.73 31.48
N GLU A 57 0.14 20.88 30.56
CA GLU A 57 0.50 22.16 29.93
C GLU A 57 0.66 21.92 28.41
N PRO A 58 -0.44 22.02 27.64
CA PRO A 58 -0.36 21.81 26.20
C PRO A 58 0.46 22.90 25.53
N THR A 59 1.48 22.49 24.77
CA THR A 59 2.35 23.39 23.98
C THR A 59 2.49 22.90 22.55
N LEU A 60 2.70 23.83 21.62
CA LEU A 60 3.04 23.54 20.24
C LEU A 60 4.56 23.69 19.95
N GLU A 61 5.35 23.89 20.98
CA GLU A 61 6.79 24.11 20.85
C GLU A 61 7.50 23.00 20.09
N ASN A 62 7.13 21.74 20.34
CA ASN A 62 7.69 20.58 19.62
C ASN A 62 7.44 20.68 18.10
N PHE A 63 6.25 21.13 17.70
CA PHE A 63 5.91 21.30 16.28
C PHE A 63 6.72 22.43 15.66
N VAL A 64 6.82 23.57 16.36
CA VAL A 64 7.64 24.70 15.90
C VAL A 64 9.09 24.27 15.78
N HIS A 65 9.62 23.55 16.77
CA HIS A 65 10.99 23.06 16.75
C HIS A 65 11.27 22.14 15.55
N ILE A 66 10.37 21.19 15.28
CA ILE A 66 10.51 20.25 14.16
C ILE A 66 10.47 20.99 12.82
N PHE A 67 9.51 21.89 12.62
CA PHE A 67 9.34 22.57 11.34
C PHE A 67 10.39 23.65 11.08
N VAL A 68 10.77 24.40 12.11
CA VAL A 68 11.70 25.53 11.98
C VAL A 68 13.15 25.06 12.12
N ASN A 69 13.47 24.32 13.18
CA ASN A 69 14.86 23.98 13.49
C ASN A 69 15.36 22.73 12.75
N LEU A 70 14.48 21.75 12.53
CA LEU A 70 14.85 20.51 11.86
C LEU A 70 14.49 20.47 10.37
N ASN A 71 13.93 21.54 9.82
CA ASN A 71 13.53 21.62 8.40
C ASN A 71 12.66 20.43 7.95
N PHE A 72 11.78 19.95 8.83
CA PHE A 72 10.97 18.75 8.58
C PHE A 72 10.06 18.88 7.35
N GLY A 73 9.65 20.10 7.00
CA GLY A 73 8.92 20.37 5.76
C GLY A 73 9.68 19.90 4.53
N ARG A 74 11.00 20.07 4.49
CA ARG A 74 11.85 19.56 3.40
C ARG A 74 11.86 18.02 3.37
N ALA A 75 11.92 17.37 4.52
CA ALA A 75 11.87 15.92 4.61
C ALA A 75 10.54 15.36 4.08
N ILE A 76 9.41 16.01 4.43
CA ILE A 76 8.08 15.66 3.90
C ILE A 76 8.05 15.78 2.37
N MET A 77 8.52 16.90 1.83
CA MET A 77 8.53 17.12 0.37
C MET A 77 9.40 16.09 -0.36
N ASN A 78 10.57 15.77 0.20
CA ASN A 78 11.44 14.73 -0.36
C ASN A 78 10.75 13.36 -0.36
N SER A 79 10.11 12.98 0.76
CA SER A 79 9.38 11.73 0.88
C SER A 79 8.20 11.67 -0.10
N LEU A 80 7.46 12.77 -0.24
CA LEU A 80 6.36 12.87 -1.19
C LEU A 80 6.86 12.71 -2.64
N PHE A 81 7.94 13.39 -2.99
CA PHE A 81 8.55 13.31 -4.32
C PHE A 81 9.00 11.88 -4.65
N VAL A 82 9.72 11.24 -3.73
CA VAL A 82 10.18 9.85 -3.90
C VAL A 82 9.00 8.90 -4.04
N SER A 83 7.99 9.01 -3.15
CA SER A 83 6.83 8.12 -3.16
C SER A 83 6.03 8.26 -4.45
N VAL A 84 5.70 9.48 -4.87
CA VAL A 84 4.93 9.72 -6.10
C VAL A 84 5.71 9.23 -7.32
N SER A 85 7.01 9.54 -7.41
CA SER A 85 7.86 9.08 -8.52
C SER A 85 7.93 7.56 -8.58
N THR A 86 8.13 6.91 -7.44
CA THR A 86 8.16 5.43 -7.36
C THR A 86 6.82 4.82 -7.78
N ILE A 87 5.69 5.35 -7.30
CA ILE A 87 4.35 4.84 -7.66
C ILE A 87 4.12 4.97 -9.16
N VAL A 88 4.37 6.15 -9.74
CA VAL A 88 4.16 6.37 -11.18
C VAL A 88 5.01 5.40 -12.01
N LEU A 89 6.30 5.29 -11.71
CA LEU A 89 7.20 4.39 -12.43
C LEU A 89 6.82 2.92 -12.23
N THR A 90 6.47 2.52 -11.01
CA THR A 90 6.01 1.15 -10.72
C THR A 90 4.75 0.80 -11.51
N VAL A 91 3.75 1.70 -11.53
CA VAL A 91 2.50 1.48 -12.28
C VAL A 91 2.79 1.35 -13.77
N LEU A 92 3.61 2.21 -14.34
CA LEU A 92 3.99 2.14 -15.75
C LEU A 92 4.69 0.83 -16.10
N VAL A 93 5.76 0.49 -15.38
CA VAL A 93 6.54 -0.73 -15.64
C VAL A 93 5.73 -1.98 -15.37
N ALA A 94 5.02 -2.05 -14.24
CA ALA A 94 4.24 -3.22 -13.86
C ALA A 94 3.02 -3.43 -14.77
N SER A 95 2.36 -2.36 -15.23
CA SER A 95 1.25 -2.48 -16.17
C SER A 95 1.70 -3.02 -17.53
N MET A 96 2.84 -2.51 -18.06
CA MET A 96 3.42 -3.00 -19.30
C MET A 96 3.86 -4.47 -19.19
N ALA A 97 4.56 -4.83 -18.11
CA ALA A 97 5.00 -6.20 -17.86
C ALA A 97 3.82 -7.15 -17.62
N GLY A 98 2.83 -6.73 -16.83
CA GLY A 98 1.61 -7.48 -16.57
C GLY A 98 0.79 -7.72 -17.85
N PHE A 99 0.65 -6.69 -18.68
CA PHE A 99 -0.01 -6.80 -19.99
C PHE A 99 0.73 -7.78 -20.91
N ALA A 100 2.06 -7.66 -21.00
CA ALA A 100 2.87 -8.57 -21.82
C ALA A 100 2.73 -10.03 -21.37
N LEU A 101 2.77 -10.28 -20.06
CA LEU A 101 2.58 -11.61 -19.47
C LEU A 101 1.14 -12.15 -19.55
N ALA A 102 0.15 -11.29 -19.76
CA ALA A 102 -1.23 -11.71 -19.96
C ALA A 102 -1.50 -12.03 -21.44
N LYS A 103 -1.13 -11.14 -22.35
CA LYS A 103 -1.55 -11.13 -23.76
C LYS A 103 -0.63 -11.88 -24.71
N PHE A 104 0.69 -11.76 -24.54
CA PHE A 104 1.62 -12.37 -25.50
C PHE A 104 1.93 -13.83 -25.14
N GLU A 105 1.95 -14.68 -26.16
CA GLU A 105 2.43 -16.06 -26.08
C GLU A 105 3.89 -16.10 -26.57
N PHE A 106 4.83 -16.41 -25.68
CA PHE A 106 6.24 -16.55 -25.99
C PHE A 106 6.88 -17.72 -25.26
N ARG A 107 7.96 -18.25 -25.82
CA ARG A 107 8.70 -19.38 -25.22
C ARG A 107 9.31 -18.91 -23.89
N GLY A 108 9.02 -19.64 -22.82
CA GLY A 108 9.51 -19.33 -21.48
C GLY A 108 8.61 -18.42 -20.64
N LYS A 109 7.41 -18.03 -21.10
CA LYS A 109 6.43 -17.22 -20.36
C LYS A 109 6.19 -17.73 -18.95
N ALA A 110 6.01 -19.05 -18.78
CA ALA A 110 5.81 -19.67 -17.49
C ALA A 110 7.02 -19.49 -16.56
N ALA A 111 8.23 -19.65 -17.08
CA ALA A 111 9.47 -19.47 -16.31
C ALA A 111 9.64 -18.02 -15.86
N VAL A 112 9.45 -17.04 -16.76
CA VAL A 112 9.49 -15.61 -16.42
C VAL A 112 8.47 -15.28 -15.34
N PHE A 113 7.23 -15.77 -15.47
CA PHE A 113 6.21 -15.54 -14.47
C PHE A 113 6.54 -16.19 -13.11
N THR A 114 7.10 -17.40 -13.12
CA THR A 114 7.57 -18.06 -11.91
C THR A 114 8.68 -17.26 -11.22
N ILE A 115 9.62 -16.70 -11.97
CA ILE A 115 10.66 -15.81 -11.41
C ILE A 115 10.02 -14.59 -10.75
N VAL A 116 9.04 -13.95 -11.39
CA VAL A 116 8.31 -12.82 -10.81
C VAL A 116 7.64 -13.22 -9.50
N LEU A 117 7.01 -14.41 -9.43
CA LEU A 117 6.41 -14.92 -8.19
C LEU A 117 7.44 -15.13 -7.08
N ILE A 118 8.58 -15.72 -7.42
CA ILE A 118 9.68 -15.95 -6.45
C ILE A 118 10.20 -14.62 -5.92
N THR A 119 10.40 -13.62 -6.78
CA THR A 119 10.97 -12.33 -6.35
C THR A 119 10.13 -11.60 -5.33
N PHE A 120 8.80 -11.65 -5.42
CA PHE A 120 7.98 -10.99 -4.40
C PHE A 120 7.80 -11.81 -3.11
N MET A 121 8.12 -13.13 -3.12
CA MET A 121 8.11 -13.95 -1.92
C MET A 121 9.35 -13.74 -1.04
N VAL A 122 10.43 -13.18 -1.61
CA VAL A 122 11.64 -12.87 -0.84
C VAL A 122 11.36 -11.64 0.05
N PRO A 123 11.51 -11.76 1.38
CA PRO A 123 11.29 -10.64 2.28
C PRO A 123 12.33 -9.53 2.01
N PHE A 124 11.86 -8.28 1.98
CA PHE A 124 12.69 -7.11 1.67
C PHE A 124 13.89 -7.00 2.62
N GLU A 125 13.72 -7.38 3.87
CA GLU A 125 14.76 -7.36 4.91
C GLU A 125 15.99 -8.20 4.52
N SER A 126 15.78 -9.28 3.78
CA SER A 126 16.87 -10.17 3.33
C SER A 126 17.70 -9.57 2.19
N ILE A 127 17.12 -8.67 1.40
CA ILE A 127 17.80 -8.07 0.25
C ILE A 127 18.35 -6.67 0.52
N VAL A 128 18.04 -6.07 1.66
CA VAL A 128 18.47 -4.70 2.01
C VAL A 128 20.00 -4.56 2.00
N ILE A 129 20.74 -5.52 2.58
CA ILE A 129 22.21 -5.46 2.64
C ILE A 129 22.84 -5.57 1.24
N PRO A 130 22.55 -6.63 0.43
CA PRO A 130 23.11 -6.71 -0.92
C PRO A 130 22.66 -5.55 -1.82
N LEU A 131 21.44 -5.03 -1.65
CA LEU A 131 20.95 -3.87 -2.36
C LEU A 131 21.77 -2.62 -2.03
N TYR A 132 22.09 -2.39 -0.76
CA TYR A 132 22.94 -1.27 -0.35
C TYR A 132 24.33 -1.34 -0.97
N ILE A 133 24.94 -2.55 -0.99
CA ILE A 133 26.24 -2.77 -1.63
C ILE A 133 26.18 -2.43 -3.12
N LEU A 134 25.12 -2.88 -3.82
CA LEU A 134 24.90 -2.60 -5.23
C LEU A 134 24.76 -1.10 -5.50
N ILE A 135 23.97 -0.38 -4.70
CA ILE A 135 23.79 1.07 -4.79
C ILE A 135 25.13 1.79 -4.65
N LYS A 136 25.96 1.35 -3.71
CA LYS A 136 27.32 1.89 -3.50
C LYS A 136 28.24 1.63 -4.71
N GLN A 137 28.22 0.43 -5.26
CA GLN A 137 28.99 0.08 -6.46
C GLN A 137 28.58 0.90 -7.68
N LEU A 138 27.29 1.16 -7.82
CA LEU A 138 26.73 2.00 -8.89
C LEU A 138 26.97 3.49 -8.69
N ARG A 139 27.49 3.91 -7.53
CA ARG A 139 27.74 5.32 -7.14
C ARG A 139 26.49 6.20 -7.23
N ILE A 140 25.32 5.64 -6.98
CA ILE A 140 24.05 6.37 -6.93
C ILE A 140 23.56 6.60 -5.50
N ASP A 141 24.34 6.22 -4.52
CA ASP A 141 24.09 6.53 -3.12
C ASP A 141 23.97 8.05 -2.92
N ASN A 142 23.17 8.45 -1.95
CA ASN A 142 22.81 9.84 -1.69
C ASN A 142 22.08 10.56 -2.85
N THR A 143 21.40 9.79 -3.71
CA THR A 143 20.52 10.31 -4.76
C THR A 143 19.10 9.79 -4.59
N TYR A 144 18.10 10.48 -5.17
CA TYR A 144 16.72 9.99 -5.20
C TYR A 144 16.58 8.65 -5.93
N TRP A 145 17.43 8.37 -6.91
CA TRP A 145 17.45 7.13 -7.67
C TRP A 145 17.74 5.90 -6.82
N ALA A 146 18.55 6.05 -5.77
CA ALA A 146 18.84 4.98 -4.82
C ALA A 146 17.59 4.49 -4.07
N LEU A 147 16.59 5.37 -3.91
CA LEU A 147 15.33 5.06 -3.24
C LEU A 147 14.25 4.63 -4.24
N ILE A 148 14.22 5.24 -5.43
CA ILE A 148 13.18 5.02 -6.43
C ILE A 148 13.39 3.68 -7.16
N LEU A 149 14.61 3.42 -7.66
CA LEU A 149 14.88 2.26 -8.54
C LEU A 149 14.51 0.91 -7.92
N PRO A 150 14.84 0.61 -6.65
CA PRO A 150 14.47 -0.67 -6.06
C PRO A 150 12.95 -0.89 -5.96
N GLY A 151 12.20 0.20 -5.77
CA GLY A 151 10.74 0.15 -5.66
C GLY A 151 10.04 -0.10 -7.00
N VAL A 152 10.65 0.30 -8.13
CA VAL A 152 10.02 0.22 -9.46
C VAL A 152 9.84 -1.23 -9.92
N ALA A 153 10.81 -2.10 -9.66
CA ALA A 153 10.76 -3.51 -10.02
C ALA A 153 9.95 -4.34 -9.00
N ASN A 154 8.67 -4.06 -8.86
CA ASN A 154 7.80 -4.69 -7.87
C ASN A 154 7.08 -5.91 -8.45
N GLY A 155 7.51 -7.12 -8.07
CA GLY A 155 6.93 -8.39 -8.54
C GLY A 155 5.44 -8.54 -8.19
N LEU A 156 5.00 -8.06 -7.02
CA LEU A 156 3.59 -8.10 -6.64
C LEU A 156 2.73 -7.21 -7.54
N ALA A 157 3.22 -6.01 -7.89
CA ALA A 157 2.52 -5.13 -8.82
C ALA A 157 2.37 -5.78 -10.20
N ILE A 158 3.43 -6.39 -10.74
CA ILE A 158 3.38 -7.12 -12.01
C ILE A 158 2.36 -8.26 -11.96
N PHE A 159 2.36 -9.02 -10.87
CA PHE A 159 1.39 -10.09 -10.66
C PHE A 159 -0.05 -9.58 -10.65
N LEU A 160 -0.34 -8.50 -9.91
CA LEU A 160 -1.67 -7.91 -9.83
C LEU A 160 -2.14 -7.38 -11.18
N PHE A 161 -1.30 -6.66 -11.91
CA PHE A 161 -1.64 -6.18 -13.25
C PHE A 161 -1.91 -7.33 -14.23
N ARG A 162 -1.12 -8.41 -14.19
CA ARG A 162 -1.40 -9.60 -14.97
C ARG A 162 -2.78 -10.19 -14.64
N GLN A 163 -3.13 -10.28 -13.36
CA GLN A 163 -4.44 -10.80 -12.92
C GLN A 163 -5.59 -9.90 -13.38
N LEU A 164 -5.40 -8.61 -13.45
CA LEU A 164 -6.42 -7.68 -13.97
C LEU A 164 -6.67 -7.85 -15.48
N HIS A 165 -5.64 -8.19 -16.26
CA HIS A 165 -5.78 -8.38 -17.71
C HIS A 165 -6.38 -9.73 -18.10
N VAL A 166 -6.17 -10.78 -17.32
CA VAL A 166 -6.73 -12.13 -17.58
C VAL A 166 -8.25 -12.19 -17.52
N PRO A 167 -8.95 -11.68 -16.47
CA PRO A 167 -10.41 -11.77 -16.39
C PRO A 167 -11.13 -10.90 -17.42
N VAL A 168 -10.54 -9.80 -17.87
CA VAL A 168 -11.10 -8.99 -18.96
C VAL A 168 -11.21 -9.81 -20.22
N GLU A 169 -10.22 -10.62 -20.55
CA GLU A 169 -10.23 -11.50 -21.71
C GLU A 169 -11.29 -12.61 -21.60
N LEU A 170 -11.37 -13.26 -20.44
CA LEU A 170 -12.39 -14.27 -20.16
C LEU A 170 -13.80 -13.68 -20.21
N ALA A 171 -14.03 -12.47 -19.71
CA ALA A 171 -15.31 -11.79 -19.78
C ALA A 171 -15.70 -11.44 -21.23
N VAL A 172 -14.74 -11.02 -22.06
CA VAL A 172 -14.98 -10.74 -23.48
C VAL A 172 -15.29 -12.03 -24.23
N LEU A 173 -14.53 -13.10 -24.02
CA LEU A 173 -14.79 -14.41 -24.64
C LEU A 173 -16.14 -15.00 -24.18
N ALA A 174 -16.46 -14.93 -22.91
CA ALA A 174 -17.76 -15.36 -22.39
C ALA A 174 -18.93 -14.54 -22.97
N SER A 175 -18.71 -13.26 -23.21
CA SER A 175 -19.69 -12.39 -23.87
C SER A 175 -19.89 -12.74 -25.35
N CYS A 176 -18.82 -13.15 -26.05
CA CYS A 176 -18.88 -13.60 -27.45
C CYS A 176 -19.44 -15.04 -27.58
N SER A 177 -19.25 -15.91 -26.59
CA SER A 177 -19.73 -17.29 -26.62
C SER A 177 -21.21 -17.45 -26.23
N ASN A 178 -21.90 -16.37 -25.83
CA ASN A 178 -23.30 -16.44 -25.43
C ASN A 178 -24.23 -16.53 -26.67
N PRO A 179 -24.79 -17.72 -26.99
CA PRO A 179 -25.58 -17.94 -28.20
C PRO A 179 -26.87 -17.10 -28.25
N PHE A 180 -27.37 -16.65 -27.08
CA PHE A 180 -28.55 -15.81 -27.01
C PHE A 180 -28.35 -14.36 -27.54
N LYS A 181 -27.12 -13.85 -27.53
CA LYS A 181 -26.83 -12.53 -28.13
C LYS A 181 -26.68 -12.59 -29.64
N GLN A 182 -26.21 -13.71 -30.19
CA GLN A 182 -26.12 -13.89 -31.64
C GLN A 182 -27.50 -13.96 -32.31
N ILE A 183 -28.52 -14.56 -31.67
CA ILE A 183 -29.84 -14.66 -32.22
C ILE A 183 -30.54 -13.27 -32.31
N ARG A 184 -30.23 -12.35 -31.37
CA ARG A 184 -30.81 -10.98 -31.43
C ARG A 184 -30.18 -10.11 -32.53
N SER A 185 -28.98 -10.32 -32.95
CA SER A 185 -28.35 -9.55 -34.04
C SER A 185 -28.82 -10.02 -35.42
N CYS A 186 -29.12 -11.32 -35.58
CA CYS A 186 -29.64 -11.87 -36.84
C CYS A 186 -31.11 -11.57 -37.09
N THR A 187 -31.94 -11.47 -36.03
CA THR A 187 -33.36 -11.13 -36.15
C THR A 187 -33.63 -9.63 -36.36
N GLY A 188 -32.69 -8.73 -36.06
CA GLY A 188 -32.80 -7.29 -36.24
C GLY A 188 -32.58 -6.80 -37.69
N SER A 189 -31.98 -7.64 -38.55
CA SER A 189 -31.65 -7.26 -39.93
C SER A 189 -32.75 -7.54 -40.97
N HIS A 190 -33.81 -8.24 -40.58
CA HIS A 190 -34.86 -8.64 -41.56
C HIS A 190 -36.15 -7.83 -41.49
N ARG A 191 -36.16 -6.66 -40.82
CA ARG A 191 -37.31 -5.75 -40.79
C ARG A 191 -37.00 -4.35 -41.31
N ARG A 192 -36.36 -4.24 -42.45
CA ARG A 192 -36.37 -3.01 -43.28
C ARG A 192 -36.28 -3.37 -44.74
N THR A 193 -37.37 -3.79 -45.33
CA THR A 193 -37.74 -3.59 -46.73
C THR A 193 -39.23 -3.29 -46.78
#